data_56c4a171fd79190c990bdc000797e733
#
_entry.id   56c4a171fd79190c990bdc000797e733
#
_cell.length_a   1.000
_cell.length_b   1.000
_cell.length_c   1.000
_cell.angle_alpha   90.00
_cell.angle_beta   90.00
_cell.angle_gamma   90.00
#
_symmetry.space_group_name_H-M   'P 1'
#
loop_
_entity.id
_entity.type
_entity.pdbx_description
1 polymer ?
#
loop_
_entity_poly.entity_id
_entity_poly.type
_entity_poly.pdbx_seq_one_letter_code
_entity_poly.pdbx_strand_id
1 'polypeptide(L)'
;KQLAGTLSGGERQMLAISRALVSRPKLLLLDEPSLGLAPLVVEQIIDCVNTLCRSTGLTVLLVEQNANTALGVADHGVLLALGKVVADRPAAELKADSSLRAAYLGY
;
A
#
# COMPACT_ATOMS: atom_id res chain seq x y z
N LYS A 1 13.60 21.94 -16.05
CA LYS A 1 12.90 22.02 -14.74
C LYS A 1 11.40 21.89 -14.96
N GLN A 2 10.77 20.84 -14.42
CA GLN A 2 9.37 20.53 -14.63
C GLN A 2 8.54 20.96 -13.42
N LEU A 3 7.37 21.57 -13.66
CA LEU A 3 6.43 21.92 -12.60
C LEU A 3 5.67 20.67 -12.12
N ALA A 4 5.41 20.57 -10.81
CA ALA A 4 4.71 19.44 -10.20
C ALA A 4 3.32 19.19 -10.83
N GLY A 5 2.61 20.24 -11.22
CA GLY A 5 1.30 20.13 -11.87
C GLY A 5 1.31 19.49 -13.26
N THR A 6 2.48 19.34 -13.90
CA THR A 6 2.62 18.70 -15.22
C THR A 6 3.08 17.25 -15.14
N LEU A 7 3.26 16.70 -13.93
CA LEU A 7 3.65 15.32 -13.72
C LEU A 7 2.47 14.37 -13.98
N SER A 8 2.79 13.13 -14.37
CA SER A 8 1.80 12.04 -14.41
C SER A 8 1.26 11.72 -13.00
N GLY A 9 0.15 10.99 -12.93
CA GLY A 9 -0.41 10.55 -11.65
C GLY A 9 0.59 9.76 -10.80
N GLY A 10 1.32 8.83 -11.41
CA GLY A 10 2.35 8.03 -10.72
C GLY A 10 3.53 8.88 -10.26
N GLU A 11 3.99 9.82 -11.09
CA GLU A 11 5.06 10.74 -10.72
C GLU A 11 4.65 11.64 -9.56
N ARG A 12 3.39 12.11 -9.54
CA ARG A 12 2.84 12.89 -8.41
C ARG A 12 2.82 12.08 -7.12
N GLN A 13 2.43 10.81 -7.17
CA GLN A 13 2.45 9.92 -6.02
C GLN A 13 3.87 9.71 -5.49
N MET A 14 4.83 9.46 -6.39
CA MET A 14 6.23 9.31 -6.01
C MET A 14 6.79 10.60 -5.40
N LEU A 15 6.41 11.76 -5.92
CA LEU A 15 6.79 13.05 -5.35
C LEU A 15 6.22 13.23 -3.93
N ALA A 16 4.96 12.88 -3.72
CA ALA A 16 4.31 12.97 -2.41
C ALA A 16 5.00 12.07 -1.38
N ILE A 17 5.30 10.82 -1.75
CA ILE A 17 6.04 9.88 -0.90
C ILE A 17 7.43 10.42 -0.58
N SER A 18 8.14 10.90 -1.59
CA SER A 18 9.49 11.48 -1.41
C SER A 18 9.49 12.67 -0.45
N ARG A 19 8.50 13.56 -0.55
CA ARG A 19 8.34 14.68 0.37
C ARG A 19 8.13 14.23 1.81
N ALA A 20 7.30 13.21 2.02
CA ALA A 20 7.09 12.64 3.34
C ALA A 20 8.38 12.04 3.93
N LEU A 21 9.20 11.41 3.08
CA LEU A 21 10.45 10.76 3.49
C LEU A 21 11.58 11.73 3.84
N VAL A 22 11.54 12.96 3.37
CA VAL A 22 12.56 14.00 3.68
C VAL A 22 12.67 14.24 5.18
N SER A 23 11.56 14.14 5.92
CA SER A 23 11.55 14.28 7.38
C SER A 23 12.12 13.09 8.14
N ARG A 24 12.53 12.02 7.45
CA ARG A 24 13.01 10.75 8.02
C ARG A 24 12.03 10.17 9.05
N PRO A 25 10.78 9.89 8.65
CA PRO A 25 9.77 9.39 9.56
C PRO A 25 10.08 7.96 10.01
N LYS A 26 9.56 7.57 11.17
CA LYS A 26 9.56 6.17 11.62
C LYS A 26 8.31 5.43 11.14
N LEU A 27 7.25 6.17 10.85
CA LEU A 27 5.96 5.67 10.37
C LEU A 27 5.51 6.48 9.17
N LEU A 28 5.19 5.81 8.08
CA LEU A 28 4.60 6.40 6.88
C LEU A 28 3.17 5.90 6.73
N LEU A 29 2.23 6.82 6.54
CA LEU A 29 0.82 6.51 6.31
C LEU A 29 0.51 6.72 4.83
N LEU A 30 0.04 5.68 4.15
CA LEU A 30 -0.35 5.71 2.74
C LEU A 30 -1.82 5.31 2.61
N ASP A 31 -2.64 6.25 2.14
CA ASP A 31 -4.07 6.03 1.93
C ASP A 31 -4.36 5.88 0.45
N GLU A 32 -4.67 4.67 0.03
CA GLU A 32 -5.00 4.28 -1.34
C GLU A 32 -4.02 4.86 -2.38
N PRO A 33 -2.70 4.63 -2.24
CA PRO A 33 -1.71 5.25 -3.13
C PRO A 33 -1.81 4.78 -4.59
N SER A 34 -2.50 3.67 -4.84
CA SER A 34 -2.69 3.10 -6.19
C SER A 34 -3.91 3.64 -6.93
N LEU A 35 -4.77 4.41 -6.27
CA LEU A 35 -6.05 4.83 -6.82
C LEU A 35 -5.87 5.64 -8.11
N GLY A 36 -6.56 5.19 -9.18
CA GLY A 36 -6.54 5.87 -10.48
C GLY A 36 -5.26 5.68 -11.29
N LEU A 37 -4.36 4.80 -10.88
CA LEU A 37 -3.09 4.55 -11.56
C LEU A 37 -3.13 3.24 -12.37
N ALA A 38 -2.31 3.19 -13.43
CA ALA A 38 -2.13 1.98 -14.22
C ALA A 38 -1.44 0.87 -13.39
N PRO A 39 -1.76 -0.42 -13.62
CA PRO A 39 -1.21 -1.52 -12.83
C PRO A 39 0.32 -1.53 -12.74
N LEU A 40 1.02 -1.27 -13.82
CA LEU A 40 2.49 -1.24 -13.84
C LEU A 40 3.04 -0.13 -12.94
N VAL A 41 2.39 1.02 -12.92
CA VAL A 41 2.77 2.15 -12.07
C VAL A 41 2.54 1.81 -10.60
N VAL A 42 1.42 1.12 -10.29
CA VAL A 42 1.13 0.63 -8.94
C VAL A 42 2.23 -0.32 -8.45
N GLU A 43 2.65 -1.27 -9.27
CA GLU A 43 3.75 -2.18 -8.94
C GLU A 43 5.03 -1.42 -8.60
N GLN A 44 5.39 -0.42 -9.41
CA GLN A 44 6.58 0.40 -9.16
C GLN A 44 6.52 1.14 -7.83
N ILE A 45 5.37 1.71 -7.48
CA ILE A 45 5.17 2.42 -6.22
C ILE A 45 5.28 1.46 -5.04
N ILE A 46 4.60 0.32 -5.11
CA ILE A 46 4.60 -0.67 -4.04
C ILE A 46 6.00 -1.26 -3.85
N ASP A 47 6.72 -1.55 -4.92
CA ASP A 47 8.11 -2.03 -4.84
C ASP A 47 9.04 -1.00 -4.21
N CYS A 48 8.86 0.28 -4.53
CA CYS A 48 9.62 1.36 -3.92
C CYS A 48 9.37 1.43 -2.40
N VAL A 49 8.11 1.38 -1.98
CA VAL A 49 7.73 1.38 -0.56
C VAL A 49 8.30 0.15 0.16
N ASN A 50 8.18 -1.03 -0.42
CA ASN A 50 8.72 -2.27 0.15
C ASN A 50 10.24 -2.20 0.33
N THR A 51 10.95 -1.70 -0.68
CA THR A 51 12.41 -1.51 -0.62
C THR A 51 12.80 -0.57 0.51
N LEU A 52 12.07 0.54 0.67
CA LEU A 52 12.31 1.50 1.76
C LEU A 52 12.09 0.88 3.15
N CYS A 53 11.04 0.09 3.31
CA CYS A 53 10.78 -0.60 4.57
C CYS A 53 11.95 -1.52 4.95
N ARG A 54 12.46 -2.29 3.99
CA ARG A 54 13.52 -3.25 4.25
C ARG A 54 14.89 -2.60 4.42
N SER A 55 15.19 -1.53 3.71
CA SER A 55 16.51 -0.87 3.77
C SER A 55 16.65 0.12 4.92
N THR A 56 15.56 0.76 5.38
CA THR A 56 15.61 1.82 6.40
C THR A 56 14.93 1.45 7.72
N GLY A 57 14.25 0.31 7.78
CA GLY A 57 13.44 -0.06 8.94
C GLY A 57 12.17 0.77 9.10
N LEU A 58 11.75 1.48 8.04
CA LEU A 58 10.52 2.26 8.03
C LEU A 58 9.31 1.36 8.26
N THR A 59 8.41 1.76 9.15
CA THR A 59 7.10 1.15 9.29
C THR A 59 6.10 1.86 8.40
N VAL A 60 5.28 1.11 7.67
CA VAL A 60 4.25 1.66 6.79
C VAL A 60 2.88 1.12 7.17
N LEU A 61 1.92 2.01 7.33
CA LEU A 61 0.51 1.66 7.36
C LEU A 61 -0.08 1.97 5.98
N LEU A 62 -0.42 0.91 5.26
CA LEU A 62 -0.95 0.97 3.91
C LEU A 62 -2.45 0.66 3.92
N VAL A 63 -3.25 1.59 3.42
CA VAL A 63 -4.69 1.39 3.19
C VAL A 63 -4.89 1.17 1.69
N GLU A 64 -5.43 0.02 1.33
CA GLU A 64 -5.70 -0.34 -0.07
C GLU A 64 -7.01 -1.11 -0.20
N GLN A 65 -7.73 -0.86 -1.29
CA GLN A 65 -8.92 -1.64 -1.65
C GLN A 65 -8.54 -2.95 -2.34
N ASN A 66 -7.47 -2.94 -3.12
CA ASN A 66 -6.98 -4.14 -3.78
C ASN A 66 -6.18 -5.00 -2.80
N ALA A 67 -6.83 -6.04 -2.29
CA ALA A 67 -6.23 -6.93 -1.30
C ALA A 67 -5.00 -7.67 -1.82
N ASN A 68 -4.98 -8.04 -3.11
CA ASN A 68 -3.81 -8.68 -3.71
C ASN A 68 -2.57 -7.79 -3.64
N THR A 69 -2.74 -6.52 -3.99
CA THR A 69 -1.66 -5.54 -3.94
C THR A 69 -1.16 -5.35 -2.52
N ALA A 70 -2.07 -5.11 -1.58
CA ALA A 70 -1.72 -4.87 -0.18
C ALA A 70 -1.07 -6.08 0.48
N LEU A 71 -1.71 -7.25 0.39
CA LEU A 71 -1.21 -8.48 1.01
C LEU A 71 0.05 -9.02 0.34
N GLY A 72 0.32 -8.62 -0.91
CA GLY A 72 1.54 -8.98 -1.61
C GLY A 72 2.81 -8.46 -0.94
N VAL A 73 2.73 -7.35 -0.20
CA VAL A 73 3.88 -6.69 0.43
C VAL A 73 3.76 -6.57 1.95
N ALA A 74 2.55 -6.73 2.50
CA ALA A 74 2.31 -6.57 3.93
C ALA A 74 2.86 -7.75 4.75
N ASP A 75 3.34 -7.44 5.95
CA ASP A 75 3.67 -8.44 6.97
C ASP A 75 2.42 -8.83 7.77
N HIS A 76 1.54 -7.87 8.00
CA HIS A 76 0.32 -8.03 8.78
C HIS A 76 -0.84 -7.33 8.08
N GLY A 77 -2.04 -7.90 8.17
CA GLY A 77 -3.23 -7.33 7.57
C GLY A 77 -4.38 -7.17 8.55
N VAL A 78 -5.09 -6.06 8.40
CA VAL A 78 -6.36 -5.78 9.09
C VAL A 78 -7.42 -5.61 8.00
N LEU A 79 -8.44 -6.44 8.05
CA LEU A 79 -9.55 -6.39 7.10
C LEU A 79 -10.73 -5.67 7.72
N LEU A 80 -11.17 -4.60 7.07
CA LEU A 80 -12.34 -3.82 7.47
C LEU A 80 -13.52 -4.09 6.53
N ALA A 81 -14.68 -4.32 7.09
CA ALA A 81 -15.92 -4.41 6.34
C ALA A 81 -17.04 -3.68 7.10
N LEU A 82 -17.72 -2.78 6.41
CA LEU A 82 -18.83 -1.98 6.98
C LEU A 82 -18.45 -1.30 8.31
N GLY A 83 -17.26 -0.73 8.37
CA GLY A 83 -16.76 -0.02 9.55
C GLY A 83 -16.34 -0.89 10.73
N LYS A 84 -16.22 -2.20 10.52
CA LYS A 84 -15.80 -3.16 11.56
C LYS A 84 -14.57 -3.95 11.13
N VAL A 85 -13.72 -4.28 12.09
CA VAL A 85 -12.62 -5.21 11.88
C VAL A 85 -13.18 -6.63 11.82
N VAL A 86 -12.99 -7.29 10.67
CA VAL A 86 -13.43 -8.68 10.46
C VAL A 86 -12.28 -9.66 10.51
N ALA A 87 -11.06 -9.21 10.35
CA ALA A 87 -9.85 -10.02 10.52
C ALA A 87 -8.66 -9.12 10.90
N ASP A 88 -7.77 -9.64 11.72
CA ASP A 88 -6.55 -8.98 12.18
C ASP A 88 -5.51 -10.09 12.39
N ARG A 89 -4.71 -10.37 11.36
CA ARG A 89 -3.82 -11.54 11.30
C ARG A 89 -2.59 -11.29 10.43
N PRO A 90 -1.53 -12.11 10.57
CA PRO A 90 -0.42 -12.11 9.62
C PRO A 90 -0.91 -12.20 8.18
N ALA A 91 -0.28 -11.47 7.26
CA ALA A 91 -0.70 -11.42 5.86
C ALA A 91 -0.72 -12.81 5.20
N ALA A 92 0.22 -13.69 5.56
CA ALA A 92 0.28 -15.04 5.04
C ALA A 92 -0.98 -15.85 5.38
N GLU A 93 -1.52 -15.69 6.59
CA GLU A 93 -2.76 -16.35 7.01
C GLU A 93 -3.98 -15.82 6.26
N LEU A 94 -4.05 -14.51 6.04
CA LEU A 94 -5.13 -13.90 5.25
C LEU A 94 -5.12 -14.39 3.81
N LYS A 95 -3.94 -14.51 3.20
CA LYS A 95 -3.80 -15.04 1.84
C LYS A 95 -4.25 -16.51 1.73
N ALA A 96 -4.01 -17.31 2.76
CA ALA A 96 -4.34 -18.71 2.78
C ALA A 96 -5.82 -18.99 3.08
N ASP A 97 -6.55 -18.04 3.65
CA ASP A 97 -7.94 -18.19 4.06
C ASP A 97 -8.88 -18.04 2.85
N SER A 98 -9.32 -19.16 2.30
CA SER A 98 -10.21 -19.16 1.14
C SER A 98 -11.60 -18.57 1.43
N SER A 99 -12.09 -18.70 2.65
CA SER A 99 -13.39 -18.16 3.04
C SER A 99 -13.37 -16.63 3.11
N LEU A 100 -12.32 -16.05 3.66
CA LEU A 100 -12.12 -14.60 3.66
C LEU A 100 -11.94 -14.04 2.25
N ARG A 101 -11.16 -14.75 1.42
CA ARG A 101 -10.98 -14.34 0.02
C ARG A 101 -12.30 -14.30 -0.73
N ALA A 102 -13.10 -15.34 -0.63
CA ALA A 102 -14.40 -15.41 -1.29
C ALA A 102 -15.39 -14.35 -0.77
N ALA A 103 -15.40 -14.12 0.53
CA ALA A 103 -16.37 -13.21 1.16
C ALA A 103 -16.02 -11.72 1.04
N TYR A 104 -14.73 -11.37 1.10
CA TYR A 104 -14.30 -9.98 1.27
C TYR A 104 -13.22 -9.51 0.32
N LEU A 105 -12.37 -10.38 -0.18
CA LEU A 105 -11.18 -9.96 -0.93
C LEU A 105 -11.38 -10.00 -2.46
N GLY A 106 -12.46 -10.57 -2.95
CA GLY A 106 -12.82 -10.55 -4.36
C GLY A 106 -12.05 -11.52 -5.25
N TYR A 107 -11.36 -12.49 -4.68
CA TYR A 107 -10.64 -13.51 -5.45
C TYR A 107 -10.51 -14.83 -4.73
#